data_d1b8de480671de6524a1c263adaa006a
#
_entry.id   d1b8de480671de6524a1c263adaa006a
#
_cell.length_a   1.000
_cell.length_b   1.000
_cell.length_c   1.000
_cell.angle_alpha   90.00
_cell.angle_beta   90.00
_cell.angle_gamma   90.00
#
_symmetry.space_group_name_H-M   'P 1'
#
loop_
_entity.id
_entity.type
_entity.pdbx_description
1 polymer ?
#
loop_
_entity_poly.entity_id
_entity_poly.type
_entity_poly.pdbx_seq_one_letter_code
_entity_poly.pdbx_strand_id
1 'polypeptide(L)'
;AGTSPASANTFQVQFDLATGNVHYVYQSISQLANVRLVGFSDVGGSPNAGSIDISAQLPATFPAARFRRDPLTLTPTSRPVLGSNWGLLVTDVPAPGLLGVSIFGLTDPGIADLTILGLPGCGLRASLDVISPWFATGSTYAYSLSVPATPALLNVNLHTNAAVLQPGVNAFGAITSNGVAGRVGV
;
A
#
# COMPACT_ATOMS: atom_id res chain seq x y z
N ALA A 1 -28.06 -12.71 41.51
CA ALA A 1 -27.78 -12.25 40.15
C ALA A 1 -26.72 -11.14 40.27
N GLY A 2 -25.44 -11.50 40.01
CA GLY A 2 -24.35 -10.53 40.03
C GLY A 2 -24.45 -9.65 38.78
N THR A 3 -24.68 -8.38 38.96
CA THR A 3 -24.52 -7.41 37.89
C THR A 3 -23.05 -7.33 37.57
N SER A 4 -22.66 -7.79 36.38
CA SER A 4 -21.31 -7.50 35.85
C SER A 4 -21.11 -5.98 35.88
N PRO A 5 -20.00 -5.47 36.46
CA PRO A 5 -19.73 -4.04 36.40
C PRO A 5 -19.67 -3.61 34.95
N ALA A 6 -20.49 -2.65 34.59
CA ALA A 6 -20.51 -2.09 33.27
C ALA A 6 -19.11 -1.49 32.96
N SER A 7 -18.37 -2.13 32.06
CA SER A 7 -17.12 -1.57 31.58
C SER A 7 -17.47 -0.47 30.57
N ALA A 8 -17.50 0.76 31.03
CA ALA A 8 -17.69 1.90 30.14
C ALA A 8 -16.38 2.18 29.40
N ASN A 9 -16.31 1.82 28.14
CA ASN A 9 -15.27 2.29 27.25
C ASN A 9 -15.85 3.44 26.43
N THR A 10 -15.18 4.58 26.47
CA THR A 10 -15.55 5.73 25.67
C THR A 10 -14.49 5.94 24.61
N PHE A 11 -14.86 5.75 23.36
CA PHE A 11 -13.96 5.94 22.22
C PHE A 11 -14.71 6.51 21.03
N GLN A 12 -13.96 7.10 20.12
CA GLN A 12 -14.45 7.63 18.87
C GLN A 12 -13.58 7.11 17.74
N VAL A 13 -14.20 6.72 16.65
CA VAL A 13 -13.51 6.44 15.38
C VAL A 13 -13.84 7.59 14.44
N GLN A 14 -12.82 8.27 13.95
CA GLN A 14 -12.95 9.39 13.02
C GLN A 14 -12.38 8.96 11.67
N PHE A 15 -13.15 9.19 10.62
CA PHE A 15 -12.74 8.97 9.23
C PHE A 15 -12.47 10.32 8.58
N ASP A 16 -11.24 10.56 8.17
CA ASP A 16 -10.89 11.70 7.34
C ASP A 16 -11.10 11.31 5.87
N LEU A 17 -12.22 11.75 5.30
CA LEU A 17 -12.59 11.41 3.92
C LEU A 17 -11.68 12.05 2.87
N ALA A 18 -10.97 13.12 3.21
CA ALA A 18 -10.06 13.79 2.29
C ALA A 18 -8.72 13.06 2.15
N THR A 19 -8.26 12.41 3.22
CA THR A 19 -6.97 11.74 3.27
C THR A 19 -7.07 10.21 3.36
N GLY A 20 -8.28 9.68 3.63
CA GLY A 20 -8.49 8.27 3.91
C GLY A 20 -7.96 7.80 5.27
N ASN A 21 -7.52 8.73 6.13
CA ASN A 21 -7.00 8.39 7.45
C ASN A 21 -8.12 8.00 8.41
N VAL A 22 -7.81 7.04 9.27
CA VAL A 22 -8.70 6.64 10.38
C VAL A 22 -8.01 6.94 11.71
N HIS A 23 -8.70 7.67 12.57
CA HIS A 23 -8.21 8.02 13.89
C HIS A 23 -9.05 7.31 14.96
N TYR A 24 -8.39 6.56 15.82
CA TYR A 24 -8.99 5.98 17.01
C TYR A 24 -8.67 6.88 18.19
N VAL A 25 -9.68 7.50 18.78
CA VAL A 25 -9.53 8.40 19.94
C VAL A 25 -10.19 7.74 21.14
N TYR A 26 -9.41 7.46 22.17
CA TYR A 26 -9.90 6.83 23.38
C TYR A 26 -9.93 7.86 24.51
N GLN A 27 -11.09 8.07 25.11
CA GLN A 27 -11.25 8.91 26.31
C GLN A 27 -11.05 8.08 27.58
N SER A 28 -11.63 6.89 27.64
CA SER A 28 -11.44 5.96 28.73
C SER A 28 -11.53 4.52 28.26
N ILE A 29 -10.63 3.70 28.78
CA ILE A 29 -10.66 2.25 28.58
C ILE A 29 -10.59 1.63 29.97
N SER A 30 -11.65 0.93 30.40
CA SER A 30 -11.60 0.16 31.62
C SER A 30 -11.00 -1.21 31.34
N GLN A 31 -9.95 -1.59 32.10
CA GLN A 31 -9.40 -2.93 32.02
C GLN A 31 -10.30 -3.90 32.79
N LEU A 32 -10.94 -4.79 32.05
CA LEU A 32 -11.53 -6.00 32.59
C LEU A 32 -10.77 -7.21 32.05
N ALA A 33 -10.94 -8.36 32.65
CA ALA A 33 -10.17 -9.60 32.41
C ALA A 33 -10.22 -10.17 30.97
N ASN A 34 -10.81 -9.48 30.02
CA ASN A 34 -10.95 -9.94 28.64
C ASN A 34 -9.82 -9.41 27.76
N VAL A 35 -9.28 -10.29 26.92
CA VAL A 35 -8.35 -9.91 25.85
C VAL A 35 -9.06 -8.92 24.92
N ARG A 36 -8.40 -7.82 24.62
CA ARG A 36 -8.91 -6.79 23.71
C ARG A 36 -7.99 -6.66 22.53
N LEU A 37 -8.58 -6.60 21.36
CA LEU A 37 -7.90 -6.33 20.11
C LEU A 37 -8.23 -4.90 19.69
N VAL A 38 -7.22 -4.13 19.36
CA VAL A 38 -7.34 -2.82 18.71
C VAL A 38 -6.57 -2.89 17.42
N GLY A 39 -7.23 -2.58 16.31
CA GLY A 39 -6.60 -2.68 15.01
C GLY A 39 -7.59 -2.43 13.89
N PHE A 40 -7.16 -2.73 12.69
CA PHE A 40 -8.04 -2.72 11.53
C PHE A 40 -7.70 -3.90 10.59
N SER A 41 -8.69 -4.29 9.83
CA SER A 41 -8.60 -5.35 8.84
C SER A 41 -9.40 -4.95 7.60
N ASP A 42 -8.96 -5.43 6.47
CA ASP A 42 -9.73 -5.33 5.25
C ASP A 42 -10.96 -6.27 5.30
N VAL A 43 -11.99 -5.91 4.53
CA VAL A 43 -13.24 -6.66 4.49
C VAL A 43 -13.01 -8.01 3.81
N GLY A 44 -13.15 -9.12 4.56
CA GLY A 44 -12.94 -10.46 3.98
C GLY A 44 -12.54 -11.52 5.00
N GLY A 45 -12.34 -11.15 6.27
CA GLY A 45 -12.17 -12.12 7.37
C GLY A 45 -10.80 -12.77 7.51
N SER A 46 -9.83 -12.42 6.68
CA SER A 46 -8.44 -12.85 6.83
C SER A 46 -7.52 -11.66 7.01
N PRO A 47 -6.47 -11.77 7.84
CA PRO A 47 -5.43 -10.75 7.90
C PRO A 47 -4.82 -10.56 6.51
N ASN A 48 -4.79 -9.32 6.04
CA ASN A 48 -4.17 -8.96 4.76
C ASN A 48 -3.04 -7.97 5.01
N ALA A 49 -2.37 -7.50 3.94
CA ALA A 49 -1.31 -6.51 4.06
C ALA A 49 -1.79 -5.20 4.72
N GLY A 50 -3.10 -4.94 4.72
CA GLY A 50 -3.73 -3.80 5.39
C GLY A 50 -4.11 -4.04 6.85
N SER A 51 -4.14 -5.29 7.32
CA SER A 51 -4.56 -5.61 8.69
C SER A 51 -3.43 -5.34 9.67
N ILE A 52 -3.73 -4.62 10.73
CA ILE A 52 -2.77 -4.30 11.79
C ILE A 52 -3.45 -4.50 13.14
N ASP A 53 -2.82 -5.29 13.98
CA ASP A 53 -3.10 -5.33 15.42
C ASP A 53 -2.14 -4.38 16.13
N ILE A 54 -2.68 -3.31 16.69
CA ILE A 54 -1.92 -2.31 17.43
C ILE A 54 -2.05 -2.47 18.94
N SER A 55 -2.79 -3.46 19.42
CA SER A 55 -3.08 -3.64 20.84
C SER A 55 -1.82 -3.83 21.68
N ALA A 56 -0.80 -4.51 21.15
CA ALA A 56 0.48 -4.70 21.83
C ALA A 56 1.38 -3.43 21.87
N GLN A 57 1.06 -2.43 21.04
CA GLN A 57 1.81 -1.19 20.92
C GLN A 57 1.17 -0.03 21.73
N LEU A 58 0.00 -0.28 22.32
CA LEU A 58 -0.70 0.71 23.11
C LEU A 58 -0.01 0.84 24.47
N PRO A 59 0.52 2.02 24.83
CA PRO A 59 1.02 2.26 26.17
C PRO A 59 -0.13 2.27 27.19
N ALA A 60 0.16 1.96 28.46
CA ALA A 60 -0.83 1.96 29.53
C ALA A 60 -1.44 3.37 29.77
N THR A 61 -0.72 4.43 29.43
CA THR A 61 -1.17 5.82 29.38
C THR A 61 -0.96 6.36 27.97
N PHE A 62 -2.00 6.88 27.34
CA PHE A 62 -2.08 7.08 25.90
C PHE A 62 -1.84 8.54 25.48
N PRO A 63 -0.69 8.91 24.95
CA PRO A 63 -0.63 10.02 24.00
C PRO A 63 -1.14 9.53 22.63
N ALA A 64 -1.93 10.34 21.95
CA ALA A 64 -2.50 10.02 20.66
C ALA A 64 -1.42 9.48 19.69
N ALA A 65 -1.44 8.20 19.42
CA ALA A 65 -0.56 7.61 18.40
C ALA A 65 -1.30 7.63 17.07
N ARG A 66 -0.64 8.14 16.05
CA ARG A 66 -1.14 8.05 14.67
C ARG A 66 -0.50 6.82 14.05
N PHE A 67 -1.32 5.88 13.70
CA PHE A 67 -0.92 4.79 12.81
C PHE A 67 -1.39 5.20 11.42
N ARG A 68 -0.45 5.56 10.59
CA ARG A 68 -0.72 5.84 9.20
C ARG A 68 -0.15 4.68 8.39
N ARG A 69 -0.99 4.06 7.61
CA ARG A 69 -0.57 3.19 6.55
C ARG A 69 -1.06 3.79 5.25
N ASP A 70 -0.16 4.42 4.55
CA ASP A 70 -0.42 4.88 3.22
C ASP A 70 -0.14 3.73 2.26
N PRO A 71 -1.08 3.35 1.40
CA PRO A 71 -0.81 2.38 0.35
C PRO A 71 0.28 2.97 -0.56
N LEU A 72 1.20 2.12 -1.01
CA LEU A 72 2.15 2.51 -2.02
C LEU A 72 1.37 2.96 -3.27
N THR A 73 1.56 4.21 -3.68
CA THR A 73 0.81 4.80 -4.79
C THR A 73 1.72 5.03 -5.98
N LEU A 74 1.27 4.61 -7.16
CA LEU A 74 1.93 4.86 -8.43
C LEU A 74 1.10 5.81 -9.27
N THR A 75 1.70 6.93 -9.71
CA THR A 75 1.05 7.97 -10.51
C THR A 75 1.88 8.29 -11.75
N PRO A 76 1.30 8.37 -12.95
CA PRO A 76 2.01 8.81 -14.14
C PRO A 76 2.26 10.31 -14.07
N THR A 77 3.48 10.74 -14.38
CA THR A 77 3.86 12.17 -14.48
C THR A 77 3.89 12.66 -15.92
N SER A 78 3.91 11.74 -16.89
CA SER A 78 3.78 12.02 -18.31
C SER A 78 3.01 10.91 -19.01
N ARG A 79 2.69 11.10 -20.30
CA ARG A 79 2.14 10.03 -21.15
C ARG A 79 3.28 9.26 -21.82
N PRO A 80 3.10 7.96 -22.15
CA PRO A 80 4.07 7.27 -23.00
C PRO A 80 3.92 7.79 -24.45
N VAL A 81 5.01 8.34 -25.00
CA VAL A 81 5.09 8.89 -26.36
C VAL A 81 6.30 8.30 -27.05
N LEU A 82 6.19 7.97 -28.33
CA LEU A 82 7.31 7.45 -29.13
C LEU A 82 8.52 8.36 -29.04
N GLY A 83 9.69 7.79 -28.79
CA GLY A 83 10.95 8.50 -28.68
C GLY A 83 11.10 9.36 -27.42
N SER A 84 10.23 9.20 -26.43
CA SER A 84 10.27 9.95 -25.17
C SER A 84 10.32 9.04 -23.94
N ASN A 85 10.40 9.66 -22.77
CA ASN A 85 10.34 8.95 -21.49
C ASN A 85 8.93 9.03 -20.90
N TRP A 86 8.37 7.88 -20.55
CA TRP A 86 7.17 7.79 -19.74
C TRP A 86 7.52 7.94 -18.26
N GLY A 87 7.26 9.11 -17.70
CA GLY A 87 7.55 9.41 -16.31
C GLY A 87 6.51 8.86 -15.34
N LEU A 88 6.97 8.38 -14.22
CA LEU A 88 6.18 7.74 -13.17
C LEU A 88 6.72 8.17 -11.80
N LEU A 89 5.81 8.33 -10.84
CA LEU A 89 6.13 8.69 -9.46
C LEU A 89 5.49 7.68 -8.51
N VAL A 90 6.33 7.05 -7.70
CA VAL A 90 5.90 6.28 -6.54
C VAL A 90 5.85 7.22 -5.35
N THR A 91 4.74 7.23 -4.61
CA THR A 91 4.59 7.93 -3.33
C THR A 91 4.27 6.94 -2.21
N ASP A 92 4.30 7.44 -0.99
CA ASP A 92 3.97 6.68 0.21
C ASP A 92 4.95 5.52 0.48
N VAL A 93 6.20 5.66 0.03
CA VAL A 93 7.26 4.71 0.38
C VAL A 93 7.46 4.73 1.89
N PRO A 94 7.36 3.58 2.58
CA PRO A 94 7.25 3.53 4.04
C PRO A 94 8.46 4.06 4.79
N ALA A 95 9.66 3.90 4.23
CA ALA A 95 10.89 4.40 4.84
C ALA A 95 11.98 4.58 3.78
N PRO A 96 12.95 5.49 4.01
CA PRO A 96 14.12 5.60 3.15
C PRO A 96 15.01 4.34 3.24
N GLY A 97 15.75 4.06 2.18
CA GLY A 97 16.68 2.93 2.11
C GLY A 97 16.05 1.58 1.77
N LEU A 98 14.74 1.50 1.64
CA LEU A 98 14.07 0.28 1.22
C LEU A 98 14.33 -0.01 -0.27
N LEU A 99 14.55 -1.29 -0.57
CA LEU A 99 14.63 -1.75 -1.93
C LEU A 99 13.23 -1.76 -2.56
N GLY A 100 13.09 -1.02 -3.65
CA GLY A 100 11.92 -1.04 -4.51
C GLY A 100 12.22 -1.68 -5.86
N VAL A 101 11.16 -2.07 -6.55
CA VAL A 101 11.21 -2.52 -7.93
C VAL A 101 10.09 -1.87 -8.72
N SER A 102 10.39 -1.44 -9.93
CA SER A 102 9.41 -1.04 -10.93
C SER A 102 9.23 -2.19 -11.91
N ILE A 103 8.00 -2.55 -12.15
CA ILE A 103 7.61 -3.65 -13.03
C ILE A 103 6.91 -3.05 -14.24
N PHE A 104 7.37 -3.39 -15.42
CA PHE A 104 6.74 -2.99 -16.69
C PHE A 104 6.38 -4.21 -17.50
N GLY A 105 5.25 -4.13 -18.16
CA GLY A 105 4.77 -5.21 -19.01
C GLY A 105 3.84 -4.74 -20.11
N LEU A 106 3.64 -5.63 -21.08
CA LEU A 106 2.74 -5.40 -22.21
C LEU A 106 1.31 -5.84 -21.92
N THR A 107 1.09 -6.56 -20.81
CA THR A 107 -0.22 -7.05 -20.41
C THR A 107 -0.45 -6.80 -18.91
N ASP A 108 -1.72 -6.66 -18.53
CA ASP A 108 -2.15 -6.74 -17.14
C ASP A 108 -2.59 -8.17 -16.84
N PRO A 109 -1.90 -8.91 -15.97
CA PRO A 109 -2.32 -10.26 -15.59
C PRO A 109 -3.62 -10.27 -14.76
N GLY A 110 -4.10 -9.11 -14.33
CA GLY A 110 -5.37 -8.98 -13.59
C GLY A 110 -5.35 -9.62 -12.20
N ILE A 111 -4.18 -9.88 -11.63
CA ILE A 111 -4.07 -10.50 -10.31
C ILE A 111 -4.34 -9.44 -9.25
N ALA A 112 -5.54 -9.47 -8.69
CA ALA A 112 -5.98 -8.50 -7.69
C ALA A 112 -5.45 -8.79 -6.30
N ASP A 113 -5.11 -10.04 -6.00
CA ASP A 113 -4.67 -10.48 -4.68
C ASP A 113 -3.57 -11.53 -4.79
N LEU A 114 -2.45 -11.27 -4.13
CA LEU A 114 -1.29 -12.14 -4.05
C LEU A 114 -1.19 -12.85 -2.68
N THR A 115 -2.30 -13.04 -1.99
CA THR A 115 -2.36 -13.72 -0.68
C THR A 115 -1.68 -15.09 -0.72
N ILE A 116 -1.83 -15.82 -1.82
CA ILE A 116 -1.20 -17.15 -1.98
C ILE A 116 0.33 -17.09 -1.92
N LEU A 117 0.91 -15.93 -2.21
CA LEU A 117 2.35 -15.68 -2.11
C LEU A 117 2.73 -15.01 -0.78
N GLY A 118 1.80 -14.88 0.17
CA GLY A 118 2.03 -14.18 1.42
C GLY A 118 1.99 -12.65 1.31
N LEU A 119 1.36 -12.12 0.26
CA LEU A 119 1.18 -10.68 -0.03
C LEU A 119 -0.31 -10.32 -0.03
N PRO A 120 -1.04 -10.52 1.06
CA PRO A 120 -2.47 -10.24 1.09
C PRO A 120 -2.77 -8.77 0.81
N GLY A 121 -3.79 -8.51 -0.01
CA GLY A 121 -4.18 -7.16 -0.43
C GLY A 121 -3.22 -6.48 -1.42
N CYS A 122 -2.17 -7.17 -1.84
CA CYS A 122 -1.26 -6.72 -2.90
C CYS A 122 -1.68 -7.30 -4.24
N GLY A 123 -1.52 -6.55 -5.32
CA GLY A 123 -1.85 -7.00 -6.66
C GLY A 123 -0.67 -6.97 -7.63
N LEU A 124 -0.75 -7.75 -8.70
CA LEU A 124 0.16 -7.66 -9.83
C LEU A 124 -0.64 -7.16 -11.05
N ARG A 125 -0.26 -5.99 -11.55
CA ARG A 125 -0.96 -5.24 -12.59
C ARG A 125 -0.12 -5.00 -13.86
N ALA A 126 1.02 -5.63 -13.93
CA ALA A 126 1.87 -5.62 -15.11
C ALA A 126 2.53 -7.00 -15.25
N SER A 127 2.64 -7.52 -16.47
CA SER A 127 3.48 -8.68 -16.74
C SER A 127 4.93 -8.37 -16.41
N LEU A 128 5.69 -9.41 -16.03
CA LEU A 128 7.07 -9.27 -15.55
C LEU A 128 8.07 -9.19 -16.72
N ASP A 129 7.82 -8.32 -17.71
CA ASP A 129 8.65 -8.23 -18.91
C ASP A 129 9.94 -7.47 -18.64
N VAL A 130 9.86 -6.40 -17.83
CA VAL A 130 11.01 -5.62 -17.37
C VAL A 130 10.86 -5.33 -15.88
N ILE A 131 11.91 -5.61 -15.14
CA ILE A 131 12.00 -5.33 -13.70
C ILE A 131 13.22 -4.45 -13.47
N SER A 132 13.01 -3.27 -12.89
CA SER A 132 14.07 -2.32 -12.58
C SER A 132 14.13 -2.07 -11.08
N PRO A 133 15.21 -2.47 -10.41
CA PRO A 133 15.38 -2.21 -8.98
C PRO A 133 15.78 -0.75 -8.72
N TRP A 134 15.40 -0.26 -7.54
CA TRP A 134 15.75 1.07 -7.08
C TRP A 134 15.79 1.14 -5.54
N PHE A 135 16.41 2.19 -5.00
CA PHE A 135 16.40 2.47 -3.57
C PHE A 135 15.78 3.84 -3.33
N ALA A 136 14.78 3.88 -2.48
CA ALA A 136 14.15 5.14 -2.10
C ALA A 136 15.06 5.92 -1.14
N THR A 137 15.25 7.21 -1.40
CA THR A 137 15.95 8.13 -0.50
C THR A 137 15.01 8.88 0.44
N GLY A 138 13.69 8.72 0.24
CA GLY A 138 12.62 9.35 1.03
C GLY A 138 11.30 8.62 0.84
N SER A 139 10.19 9.31 1.04
CA SER A 139 8.83 8.78 0.88
C SER A 139 8.37 8.69 -0.57
N THR A 140 9.19 9.13 -1.53
CA THR A 140 8.87 9.13 -2.96
C THR A 140 10.03 8.61 -3.77
N TYR A 141 9.72 8.05 -4.95
CA TYR A 141 10.70 7.67 -5.96
C TYR A 141 10.16 7.95 -7.36
N ALA A 142 10.89 8.76 -8.14
CA ALA A 142 10.56 9.03 -9.53
C ALA A 142 11.40 8.14 -10.45
N TYR A 143 10.75 7.55 -11.43
CA TYR A 143 11.42 6.77 -12.46
C TYR A 143 10.78 6.96 -13.83
N SER A 144 11.43 6.50 -14.87
CA SER A 144 10.91 6.61 -16.23
C SER A 144 11.24 5.37 -17.06
N LEU A 145 10.34 5.03 -17.96
CA LEU A 145 10.56 4.04 -19.02
C LEU A 145 10.82 4.78 -20.33
N SER A 146 11.97 4.52 -20.95
CA SER A 146 12.26 5.03 -22.29
C SER A 146 11.40 4.27 -23.31
N VAL A 147 10.57 4.98 -24.06
CA VAL A 147 9.74 4.44 -25.12
C VAL A 147 10.48 4.64 -26.45
N PRO A 148 10.93 3.57 -27.12
CA PRO A 148 11.63 3.70 -28.41
C PRO A 148 10.79 4.43 -29.46
N ALA A 149 11.47 5.15 -30.38
CA ALA A 149 10.82 5.82 -31.52
C ALA A 149 10.38 4.83 -32.63
N THR A 150 10.01 3.62 -32.27
CA THR A 150 9.62 2.56 -33.18
C THR A 150 8.14 2.63 -33.49
N PRO A 151 7.71 2.88 -34.74
CA PRO A 151 6.30 3.04 -35.09
C PRO A 151 5.42 1.82 -34.71
N ALA A 152 6.01 0.62 -34.66
CA ALA A 152 5.29 -0.59 -34.25
C ALA A 152 4.77 -0.55 -32.80
N LEU A 153 5.30 0.34 -31.96
CA LEU A 153 4.81 0.54 -30.61
C LEU A 153 3.61 1.49 -30.53
N LEU A 154 3.26 2.16 -31.60
CA LEU A 154 2.11 3.07 -31.61
C LEU A 154 0.83 2.30 -31.25
N ASN A 155 0.07 2.89 -30.31
CA ASN A 155 -1.15 2.30 -29.75
C ASN A 155 -0.95 1.04 -28.88
N VAL A 156 0.27 0.60 -28.63
CA VAL A 156 0.54 -0.48 -27.65
C VAL A 156 0.19 0.04 -26.26
N ASN A 157 -0.46 -0.80 -25.46
CA ASN A 157 -0.68 -0.54 -24.05
C ASN A 157 0.56 -0.99 -23.25
N LEU A 158 1.06 -0.10 -22.43
CA LEU A 158 2.10 -0.39 -21.45
C LEU A 158 1.46 -0.42 -20.06
N HIS A 159 1.79 -1.43 -19.28
CA HIS A 159 1.33 -1.58 -17.91
C HIS A 159 2.50 -1.47 -16.97
N THR A 160 2.29 -0.87 -15.81
CA THR A 160 3.33 -0.76 -14.79
C THR A 160 2.76 -0.87 -13.39
N ASN A 161 3.58 -1.36 -12.51
CA ASN A 161 3.28 -1.55 -11.09
C ASN A 161 4.60 -1.42 -10.33
N ALA A 162 4.56 -0.95 -9.11
CA ALA A 162 5.73 -0.85 -8.25
C ALA A 162 5.57 -1.76 -7.04
N ALA A 163 6.68 -2.23 -6.51
CA ALA A 163 6.69 -2.94 -5.24
C ALA A 163 7.87 -2.46 -4.38
N VAL A 164 7.74 -2.55 -3.07
CA VAL A 164 8.78 -2.20 -2.10
C VAL A 164 8.91 -3.34 -1.10
N LEU A 165 10.13 -3.77 -0.85
CA LEU A 165 10.43 -4.72 0.22
C LEU A 165 10.33 -3.98 1.56
N GLN A 166 9.42 -4.44 2.41
CA GLN A 166 9.22 -3.93 3.76
C GLN A 166 9.14 -5.13 4.72
N PRO A 167 10.27 -5.53 5.30
CA PRO A 167 10.29 -6.65 6.22
C PRO A 167 9.29 -6.51 7.36
N GLY A 168 8.57 -7.59 7.66
CA GLY A 168 7.61 -7.63 8.77
C GLY A 168 6.21 -7.09 8.44
N VAL A 169 5.96 -6.57 7.24
CA VAL A 169 4.63 -6.08 6.84
C VAL A 169 3.63 -7.21 6.56
N ASN A 170 4.13 -8.30 6.03
CA ASN A 170 3.38 -9.52 5.73
C ASN A 170 4.36 -10.71 5.62
N ALA A 171 3.87 -11.91 5.30
CA ALA A 171 4.71 -13.11 5.25
C ALA A 171 5.80 -13.04 4.18
N PHE A 172 5.54 -12.37 3.06
CA PHE A 172 6.52 -12.16 1.99
C PHE A 172 7.48 -11.00 2.31
N GLY A 173 7.03 -10.02 3.10
CA GLY A 173 7.83 -8.84 3.45
C GLY A 173 7.84 -7.76 2.36
N ALA A 174 6.75 -7.60 1.60
CA ALA A 174 6.65 -6.56 0.56
C ALA A 174 5.24 -5.98 0.46
N ILE A 175 5.17 -4.81 -0.17
CA ILE A 175 3.91 -4.15 -0.56
C ILE A 175 3.98 -3.80 -2.03
N THR A 176 2.82 -3.75 -2.71
CA THR A 176 2.71 -3.33 -4.11
C THR A 176 1.86 -2.09 -4.24
N SER A 177 2.07 -1.34 -5.32
CA SER A 177 1.24 -0.19 -5.68
C SER A 177 -0.01 -0.61 -6.45
N ASN A 178 -0.88 0.37 -6.71
CA ASN A 178 -1.84 0.26 -7.82
C ASN A 178 -1.11 0.04 -9.15
N GLY A 179 -1.84 -0.52 -10.12
CA GLY A 179 -1.40 -0.57 -11.51
C GLY A 179 -1.65 0.75 -12.24
N VAL A 180 -0.79 1.07 -13.18
CA VAL A 180 -0.97 2.17 -14.14
C VAL A 180 -0.84 1.63 -15.55
N ALA A 181 -1.75 2.04 -16.42
CA ALA A 181 -1.68 1.71 -17.85
C ALA A 181 -1.55 3.00 -18.67
N GLY A 182 -0.74 2.94 -19.72
CA GLY A 182 -0.57 4.03 -20.66
C GLY A 182 -0.55 3.50 -22.10
N ARG A 183 -1.29 4.15 -23.01
CA ARG A 183 -1.24 3.83 -24.42
C ARG A 183 -0.21 4.71 -25.11
N VAL A 184 0.72 4.06 -25.84
CA VAL A 184 1.78 4.75 -26.56
C VAL A 184 1.18 5.63 -27.66
N GLY A 185 1.50 6.91 -27.62
CA GLY A 185 1.08 7.92 -28.57
C GLY A 185 2.25 8.52 -29.38
N VAL A 186 1.95 9.55 -30.13
CA VAL A 186 2.89 10.43 -30.81
C VAL A 186 2.88 11.79 -30.17
#